data_2c7b47f990ef5ee1afde13bb9a441f99
#
_entry.id   2c7b47f990ef5ee1afde13bb9a441f99
#
_cell.length_a   1.000
_cell.length_b   1.000
_cell.length_c   1.000
_cell.angle_alpha   90.00
_cell.angle_beta   90.00
_cell.angle_gamma   90.00
#
_symmetry.space_group_name_H-M   'P 1'
#
loop_
_entity.id
_entity.type
_entity.pdbx_description
1 polymer ?
#
loop_
_entity_poly.entity_id
_entity_poly.type
_entity_poly.pdbx_seq_one_letter_code
_entity_poly.pdbx_strand_id
1 'polypeptide(L)'
;MNKKFLWIALFYLAEGFPYGFINDALPVYFRFQGISLQEIGLLSLIGLPWTLKFLWSPLVDVFGRRKIWIISCEALLAVTLMAVCYLSRSGSVSTVLWILLFGMAVFSATQDIAIDAYAIEILEPSEIGPANGVRVTLYRIALILAGGVLIAVAGFIGWTGAMAAAACFMVFLALAISLAPEPLSIKGRARAQSLAQAIATPLKQFYAKGGFWAVMLFILLFKIGDYALAPMAKAFWVDRHFTPFQIGLVPGTVGVAGTILGALLGGKLISRWGIFHALWILGGLQAISNLVYVLAAATEPSSAMMYAAVIVEAVCGGLGTA
;
A
#
# COMPACT_ATOMS: atom_id res chain seq x y z
N MET A 1 6.32 -26.98 -3.49
CA MET A 1 5.90 -25.62 -3.87
C MET A 1 6.64 -25.22 -5.14
N ASN A 2 5.96 -24.84 -6.21
CA ASN A 2 6.59 -24.49 -7.48
C ASN A 2 7.51 -23.25 -7.23
N LYS A 3 8.76 -23.28 -7.69
CA LYS A 3 9.73 -22.19 -7.50
C LYS A 3 9.19 -20.82 -7.98
N LYS A 4 8.30 -20.82 -8.97
CA LYS A 4 7.63 -19.58 -9.44
C LYS A 4 6.86 -18.86 -8.32
N PHE A 5 6.09 -19.59 -7.51
CA PHE A 5 5.32 -19.01 -6.41
C PHE A 5 6.19 -18.43 -5.30
N LEU A 6 7.39 -18.97 -5.07
CA LEU A 6 8.35 -18.39 -4.15
C LEU A 6 8.81 -17.00 -4.64
N TRP A 7 9.10 -16.87 -5.94
CA TRP A 7 9.48 -15.57 -6.51
C TRP A 7 8.34 -14.56 -6.46
N ILE A 8 7.12 -14.99 -6.82
CA ILE A 8 5.93 -14.16 -6.66
C ILE A 8 5.79 -13.67 -5.21
N ALA A 9 5.95 -14.57 -4.25
CA ALA A 9 5.88 -14.24 -2.84
C ALA A 9 6.90 -13.15 -2.44
N LEU A 10 8.17 -13.29 -2.85
CA LEU A 10 9.22 -12.31 -2.56
C LEU A 10 8.96 -10.96 -3.23
N PHE A 11 8.49 -10.95 -4.47
CA PHE A 11 8.20 -9.72 -5.19
C PHE A 11 7.08 -8.92 -4.54
N TYR A 12 5.97 -9.56 -4.18
CA TYR A 12 4.86 -8.85 -3.54
C TYR A 12 5.12 -8.49 -2.08
N LEU A 13 6.05 -9.18 -1.42
CA LEU A 13 6.59 -8.74 -0.14
C LEU A 13 7.39 -7.44 -0.30
N ALA A 14 8.26 -7.37 -1.32
CA ALA A 14 9.05 -6.18 -1.65
C ALA A 14 8.19 -5.00 -2.13
N GLU A 15 7.09 -5.26 -2.85
CA GLU A 15 6.12 -4.26 -3.28
C GLU A 15 5.37 -3.62 -2.10
N GLY A 16 4.83 -4.45 -1.20
CA GLY A 16 3.98 -3.98 -0.11
C GLY A 16 4.74 -3.27 1.01
N PHE A 17 6.02 -3.61 1.23
CA PHE A 17 6.78 -3.09 2.38
C PHE A 17 7.01 -1.56 2.31
N PRO A 18 7.55 -0.96 1.21
CA PRO A 18 7.71 0.48 1.11
C PRO A 18 6.38 1.23 1.12
N TYR A 19 5.32 0.65 0.53
CA TYR A 19 3.98 1.22 0.61
C TYR A 19 3.49 1.31 2.05
N GLY A 20 3.57 0.22 2.81
CA GLY A 20 3.19 0.18 4.22
C GLY A 20 4.08 1.09 5.08
N PHE A 21 5.37 1.22 4.79
CA PHE A 21 6.25 2.15 5.48
C PHE A 21 5.77 3.60 5.31
N ILE A 22 5.50 4.04 4.08
CA ILE A 22 5.10 5.42 3.79
C ILE A 22 3.69 5.72 4.33
N ASN A 23 2.74 4.81 4.15
CA ASN A 23 1.34 5.08 4.47
C ASN A 23 0.97 4.73 5.92
N ASP A 24 1.71 3.84 6.56
CA ASP A 24 1.37 3.33 7.89
C ASP A 24 2.37 3.75 8.97
N ALA A 25 3.68 3.55 8.74
CA ALA A 25 4.69 3.81 9.77
C ALA A 25 5.05 5.30 9.88
N LEU A 26 5.21 6.00 8.75
CA LEU A 26 5.58 7.42 8.74
C LEU A 26 4.58 8.34 9.42
N PRO A 27 3.25 8.23 9.24
CA PRO A 27 2.29 9.05 9.96
C PRO A 27 2.43 8.92 11.47
N VAL A 28 2.66 7.70 11.97
CA VAL A 28 2.89 7.43 13.40
C VAL A 28 4.20 8.06 13.86
N TYR A 29 5.29 7.83 13.11
CA TYR A 29 6.60 8.44 13.40
C TYR A 29 6.50 9.96 13.48
N PHE A 30 5.91 10.61 12.48
CA PHE A 30 5.79 12.06 12.44
C PHE A 30 4.93 12.59 13.59
N ARG A 31 3.89 11.87 13.96
CA ARG A 31 3.07 12.28 15.09
C ARG A 31 3.82 12.21 16.41
N PHE A 32 4.63 11.18 16.63
CA PHE A 32 5.53 11.08 17.79
C PHE A 32 6.59 12.18 17.81
N GLN A 33 6.99 12.72 16.65
CA GLN A 33 7.86 13.90 16.55
C GLN A 33 7.14 15.24 16.75
N GLY A 34 5.85 15.22 17.04
CA GLY A 34 5.07 16.44 17.28
C GLY A 34 4.60 17.17 16.00
N ILE A 35 4.74 16.56 14.84
CA ILE A 35 4.33 17.11 13.55
C ILE A 35 2.81 17.26 13.52
N SER A 36 2.34 18.38 12.96
CA SER A 36 0.91 18.68 12.91
C SER A 36 0.12 17.68 12.07
N LEU A 37 -1.15 17.45 12.42
CA LEU A 37 -2.04 16.59 11.63
C LEU A 37 -2.23 17.11 10.20
N GLN A 38 -2.14 18.44 9.99
CA GLN A 38 -2.21 19.04 8.65
C GLN A 38 -1.03 18.60 7.78
N GLU A 39 0.19 18.65 8.32
CA GLU A 39 1.39 18.19 7.61
C GLU A 39 1.36 16.68 7.38
N ILE A 40 0.89 15.88 8.35
CA ILE A 40 0.68 14.44 8.17
C ILE A 40 -0.35 14.17 7.07
N GLY A 41 -1.41 14.99 6.97
CA GLY A 41 -2.37 14.91 5.88
C GLY A 41 -1.75 15.10 4.49
N LEU A 42 -0.69 15.92 4.38
CA LEU A 42 0.06 16.10 3.14
C LEU A 42 0.81 14.82 2.69
N LEU A 43 1.03 13.85 3.58
CA LEU A 43 1.56 12.55 3.19
C LEU A 43 0.68 11.84 2.15
N SER A 44 -0.64 12.12 2.14
CA SER A 44 -1.53 11.59 1.11
C SER A 44 -1.12 12.01 -0.31
N LEU A 45 -0.49 13.19 -0.47
CA LEU A 45 0.05 13.64 -1.76
C LEU A 45 1.26 12.82 -2.20
N ILE A 46 2.02 12.26 -1.27
CA ILE A 46 3.11 11.32 -1.56
C ILE A 46 2.56 10.03 -2.18
N GLY A 47 1.27 9.72 -1.97
CA GLY A 47 0.57 8.61 -2.61
C GLY A 47 0.27 8.81 -4.11
N LEU A 48 0.41 10.03 -4.66
CA LEU A 48 0.12 10.32 -6.06
C LEU A 48 0.89 9.44 -7.07
N PRO A 49 2.17 9.09 -6.88
CA PRO A 49 2.87 8.21 -7.80
C PRO A 49 2.16 6.88 -8.05
N TRP A 50 1.59 6.23 -7.03
CA TRP A 50 0.85 4.99 -7.23
C TRP A 50 -0.43 5.17 -8.07
N THR A 51 -1.08 6.32 -7.94
CA THR A 51 -2.25 6.66 -8.76
C THR A 51 -1.86 7.01 -10.19
N LEU A 52 -0.74 7.72 -10.36
CA LEU A 52 -0.29 8.25 -11.65
C LEU A 52 0.68 7.31 -12.39
N LYS A 53 1.03 6.15 -11.83
CA LYS A 53 2.02 5.22 -12.42
C LYS A 53 1.69 4.80 -13.85
N PHE A 54 0.42 4.87 -14.27
CA PHE A 54 0.01 4.58 -15.64
C PHE A 54 0.63 5.54 -16.68
N LEU A 55 1.02 6.77 -16.27
CA LEU A 55 1.65 7.74 -17.16
C LEU A 55 3.03 7.30 -17.65
N TRP A 56 3.78 6.57 -16.79
CA TRP A 56 5.13 6.11 -17.15
C TRP A 56 5.25 4.59 -17.22
N SER A 57 4.19 3.83 -17.00
CA SER A 57 4.21 2.37 -17.16
C SER A 57 4.72 1.92 -18.53
N PRO A 58 4.43 2.63 -19.68
CA PRO A 58 4.98 2.27 -20.96
C PRO A 58 6.52 2.37 -21.03
N LEU A 59 7.17 3.20 -20.21
CA LEU A 59 8.63 3.25 -20.16
C LEU A 59 9.21 1.92 -19.66
N VAL A 60 8.60 1.36 -18.60
CA VAL A 60 8.98 0.07 -18.05
C VAL A 60 8.76 -1.03 -19.10
N ASP A 61 7.73 -0.91 -19.94
CA ASP A 61 7.44 -1.85 -21.03
C ASP A 61 8.46 -1.79 -22.16
N VAL A 62 8.88 -0.58 -22.56
CA VAL A 62 9.79 -0.35 -23.69
C VAL A 62 11.23 -0.71 -23.33
N PHE A 63 11.71 -0.35 -22.16
CA PHE A 63 13.10 -0.58 -21.70
C PHE A 63 13.34 -1.96 -21.06
N GLY A 64 12.49 -2.86 -21.18
CA GLY A 64 12.49 -4.30 -21.45
C GLY A 64 12.94 -5.31 -20.41
N ARG A 65 13.84 -5.03 -19.48
CA ARG A 65 14.24 -6.05 -18.49
C ARG A 65 13.58 -5.84 -17.15
N ARG A 66 12.44 -6.51 -16.93
CA ARG A 66 11.63 -6.37 -15.70
C ARG A 66 12.47 -6.54 -14.43
N LYS A 67 13.30 -7.57 -14.40
CA LYS A 67 14.18 -7.87 -13.26
C LYS A 67 15.13 -6.72 -12.94
N ILE A 68 15.70 -6.04 -13.95
CA ILE A 68 16.59 -4.89 -13.73
C ILE A 68 15.82 -3.73 -13.08
N TRP A 69 14.61 -3.43 -13.56
CA TRP A 69 13.76 -2.41 -12.96
C TRP A 69 13.46 -2.72 -11.50
N ILE A 70 13.07 -3.98 -11.18
CA ILE A 70 12.75 -4.40 -9.81
C ILE A 70 13.98 -4.24 -8.90
N ILE A 71 15.15 -4.75 -9.30
CA ILE A 71 16.37 -4.68 -8.48
C ILE A 71 16.83 -3.23 -8.31
N SER A 72 16.80 -2.41 -9.38
CA SER A 72 17.21 -1.02 -9.31
C SER A 72 16.31 -0.20 -8.40
N CYS A 73 14.99 -0.37 -8.52
CA CYS A 73 14.04 0.31 -7.66
C CYS A 73 14.20 -0.12 -6.19
N GLU A 74 14.36 -1.41 -5.93
CA GLU A 74 14.56 -1.94 -4.57
C GLU A 74 15.86 -1.40 -3.94
N ALA A 75 16.95 -1.34 -4.70
CA ALA A 75 18.20 -0.76 -4.23
C ALA A 75 18.06 0.74 -3.95
N LEU A 76 17.38 1.50 -4.82
CA LEU A 76 17.09 2.92 -4.61
C LEU A 76 16.19 3.14 -3.40
N LEU A 77 15.19 2.30 -3.18
CA LEU A 77 14.33 2.32 -2.01
C LEU A 77 15.14 2.10 -0.73
N ALA A 78 16.03 1.10 -0.70
CA ALA A 78 16.89 0.83 0.45
C ALA A 78 17.82 2.03 0.76
N VAL A 79 18.47 2.60 -0.27
CA VAL A 79 19.33 3.78 -0.11
C VAL A 79 18.53 4.98 0.37
N THR A 80 17.37 5.23 -0.20
CA THR A 80 16.50 6.35 0.19
C THR A 80 16.00 6.19 1.63
N LEU A 81 15.64 4.96 2.04
CA LEU A 81 15.24 4.69 3.41
C LEU A 81 16.40 4.89 4.40
N MET A 82 17.63 4.53 4.04
CA MET A 82 18.81 4.84 4.85
C MET A 82 19.03 6.36 5.00
N ALA A 83 18.84 7.13 3.92
CA ALA A 83 18.90 8.57 3.95
C ALA A 83 17.80 9.18 4.85
N VAL A 84 16.57 8.68 4.74
CA VAL A 84 15.45 9.05 5.63
C VAL A 84 15.80 8.73 7.08
N CYS A 85 16.35 7.56 7.37
CA CYS A 85 16.78 7.17 8.71
C CYS A 85 17.84 8.13 9.27
N TYR A 86 18.82 8.52 8.45
CA TYR A 86 19.88 9.46 8.86
C TYR A 86 19.32 10.86 9.15
N LEU A 87 18.50 11.41 8.26
CA LEU A 87 17.92 12.74 8.41
C LEU A 87 16.91 12.80 9.57
N SER A 88 16.20 11.72 9.82
CA SER A 88 15.23 11.64 10.92
C SER A 88 15.84 11.79 12.31
N ARG A 89 17.16 11.61 12.45
CA ARG A 89 17.88 11.81 13.72
C ARG A 89 17.88 13.26 14.18
N SER A 90 17.73 14.22 13.28
CA SER A 90 17.71 15.65 13.63
C SER A 90 16.41 16.12 14.27
N GLY A 91 15.36 15.27 14.28
CA GLY A 91 14.03 15.60 14.83
C GLY A 91 13.27 16.69 14.05
N SER A 92 13.81 17.16 12.91
CA SER A 92 13.18 18.17 12.08
C SER A 92 12.75 17.60 10.72
N VAL A 93 11.54 17.97 10.28
CA VAL A 93 11.05 17.62 8.94
C VAL A 93 11.56 18.65 7.95
N SER A 94 12.65 18.32 7.28
CA SER A 94 13.25 19.18 6.26
C SER A 94 12.59 18.97 4.88
N THR A 95 12.70 19.98 4.00
CA THR A 95 12.28 19.86 2.59
C THR A 95 12.96 18.66 1.90
N VAL A 96 14.20 18.37 2.27
CA VAL A 96 14.95 17.23 1.73
C VAL A 96 14.27 15.91 2.11
N LEU A 97 13.75 15.79 3.33
CA LEU A 97 13.00 14.60 3.76
C LEU A 97 11.75 14.38 2.87
N TRP A 98 10.98 15.44 2.59
CA TRP A 98 9.82 15.36 1.69
C TRP A 98 10.19 14.91 0.28
N ILE A 99 11.29 15.44 -0.27
CA ILE A 99 11.79 15.03 -1.59
C ILE A 99 12.19 13.55 -1.60
N LEU A 100 12.87 13.08 -0.55
CA LEU A 100 13.24 11.67 -0.43
C LEU A 100 12.02 10.75 -0.32
N LEU A 101 11.01 11.14 0.46
CA LEU A 101 9.77 10.37 0.60
C LEU A 101 8.98 10.31 -0.70
N PHE A 102 8.91 11.43 -1.44
CA PHE A 102 8.30 11.43 -2.76
C PHE A 102 9.08 10.55 -3.75
N GLY A 103 10.42 10.62 -3.73
CA GLY A 103 11.29 9.74 -4.51
C GLY A 103 11.06 8.26 -4.18
N MET A 104 10.95 7.91 -2.89
CA MET A 104 10.57 6.57 -2.46
C MET A 104 9.24 6.11 -3.07
N ALA A 105 8.22 6.96 -3.06
CA ALA A 105 6.93 6.65 -3.64
C ALA A 105 7.01 6.42 -5.16
N VAL A 106 7.82 7.22 -5.87
CA VAL A 106 8.06 7.03 -7.31
C VAL A 106 8.78 5.71 -7.58
N PHE A 107 9.82 5.38 -6.82
CA PHE A 107 10.55 4.11 -6.98
C PHE A 107 9.66 2.91 -6.67
N SER A 108 8.86 2.97 -5.59
CA SER A 108 7.92 1.91 -5.25
C SER A 108 6.84 1.73 -6.32
N ALA A 109 6.22 2.82 -6.78
CA ALA A 109 5.22 2.75 -7.86
C ALA A 109 5.79 2.22 -9.18
N THR A 110 7.08 2.49 -9.47
CA THR A 110 7.77 1.96 -10.65
C THR A 110 8.09 0.47 -10.48
N GLN A 111 8.47 0.08 -9.29
CA GLN A 111 8.69 -1.32 -8.92
C GLN A 111 7.42 -2.16 -9.08
N ASP A 112 6.25 -1.65 -8.61
CA ASP A 112 4.95 -2.30 -8.78
C ASP A 112 4.66 -2.64 -10.25
N ILE A 113 4.89 -1.67 -11.16
CA ILE A 113 4.70 -1.90 -12.61
C ILE A 113 5.57 -3.06 -13.09
N ALA A 114 6.83 -3.07 -12.68
CA ALA A 114 7.78 -4.08 -13.12
C ALA A 114 7.47 -5.47 -12.53
N ILE A 115 7.03 -5.54 -11.26
CA ILE A 115 6.63 -6.78 -10.57
C ILE A 115 5.38 -7.37 -11.22
N ASP A 116 4.34 -6.56 -11.45
CA ASP A 116 3.11 -7.01 -12.10
C ASP A 116 3.40 -7.55 -13.51
N ALA A 117 4.22 -6.86 -14.29
CA ALA A 117 4.62 -7.32 -15.61
C ALA A 117 5.45 -8.61 -15.57
N TYR A 118 6.38 -8.72 -14.62
CA TYR A 118 7.18 -9.92 -14.41
C TYR A 118 6.29 -11.13 -14.04
N ALA A 119 5.34 -10.91 -13.11
CA ALA A 119 4.42 -11.96 -12.68
C ALA A 119 3.61 -12.54 -13.83
N ILE A 120 3.11 -11.67 -14.72
CA ILE A 120 2.37 -12.10 -15.92
C ILE A 120 3.28 -12.88 -16.88
N GLU A 121 4.57 -12.53 -16.98
CA GLU A 121 5.52 -13.15 -17.90
C GLU A 121 5.96 -14.56 -17.48
N ILE A 122 5.98 -14.87 -16.17
CA ILE A 122 6.43 -16.18 -15.68
C ILE A 122 5.31 -17.18 -15.42
N LEU A 123 4.06 -16.70 -15.30
CA LEU A 123 2.90 -17.53 -14.98
C LEU A 123 2.25 -18.10 -16.23
N GLU A 124 1.80 -19.34 -16.14
CA GLU A 124 0.89 -19.94 -17.10
C GLU A 124 -0.56 -19.54 -16.77
N PRO A 125 -1.48 -19.52 -17.76
CA PRO A 125 -2.88 -19.15 -17.52
C PRO A 125 -3.56 -19.91 -16.37
N SER A 126 -3.22 -21.18 -16.18
CA SER A 126 -3.72 -22.03 -15.08
C SER A 126 -3.16 -21.67 -13.71
N GLU A 127 -1.99 -20.99 -13.66
CA GLU A 127 -1.30 -20.59 -12.42
C GLU A 127 -1.75 -19.21 -11.92
N ILE A 128 -2.43 -18.40 -12.75
CA ILE A 128 -2.80 -17.00 -12.42
C ILE A 128 -3.69 -16.92 -11.16
N GLY A 129 -4.68 -17.79 -11.05
CA GLY A 129 -5.58 -17.80 -9.89
C GLY A 129 -4.84 -18.07 -8.56
N PRO A 130 -4.14 -19.20 -8.43
CA PRO A 130 -3.32 -19.49 -7.24
C PRO A 130 -2.25 -18.42 -6.97
N ALA A 131 -1.59 -17.88 -8.00
CA ALA A 131 -0.59 -16.83 -7.87
C ALA A 131 -1.18 -15.53 -7.31
N ASN A 132 -2.40 -15.18 -7.71
CA ASN A 132 -3.11 -14.01 -7.15
C ASN A 132 -3.38 -14.17 -5.65
N GLY A 133 -3.68 -15.38 -5.19
CA GLY A 133 -3.80 -15.68 -3.75
C GLY A 133 -2.49 -15.42 -3.00
N VAL A 134 -1.36 -15.90 -3.56
CA VAL A 134 -0.01 -15.65 -3.01
C VAL A 134 0.29 -14.14 -3.00
N ARG A 135 0.06 -13.45 -4.11
CA ARG A 135 0.19 -11.99 -4.26
C ARG A 135 -0.49 -11.25 -3.13
N VAL A 136 -1.82 -11.42 -3.00
CA VAL A 136 -2.61 -10.70 -2.00
C VAL A 136 -2.12 -11.00 -0.59
N THR A 137 -1.83 -12.27 -0.30
CA THR A 137 -1.35 -12.69 1.03
C THR A 137 -0.02 -12.04 1.38
N LEU A 138 0.98 -12.11 0.50
CA LEU A 138 2.33 -11.59 0.80
C LEU A 138 2.35 -10.05 0.82
N TYR A 139 1.56 -9.40 -0.04
CA TYR A 139 1.36 -7.95 0.04
C TYR A 139 0.79 -7.54 1.42
N ARG A 140 -0.23 -8.26 1.92
CA ARG A 140 -0.80 -7.98 3.26
C ARG A 140 0.19 -8.27 4.38
N ILE A 141 0.99 -9.34 4.28
CA ILE A 141 2.07 -9.61 5.23
C ILE A 141 3.08 -8.46 5.23
N ALA A 142 3.44 -7.92 4.07
CA ALA A 142 4.33 -6.76 3.96
C ALA A 142 3.77 -5.52 4.67
N LEU A 143 2.45 -5.26 4.52
CA LEU A 143 1.79 -4.18 5.26
C LEU A 143 1.86 -4.39 6.79
N ILE A 144 1.66 -5.63 7.25
CA ILE A 144 1.80 -5.97 8.68
C ILE A 144 3.25 -5.75 9.14
N LEU A 145 4.24 -6.17 8.35
CA LEU A 145 5.64 -5.97 8.69
C LEU A 145 6.02 -4.49 8.77
N ALA A 146 5.61 -3.69 7.79
CA ALA A 146 5.95 -2.27 7.72
C ALA A 146 5.09 -1.40 8.65
N GLY A 147 3.78 -1.65 8.70
CA GLY A 147 2.81 -0.83 9.44
C GLY A 147 2.43 -1.36 10.81
N GLY A 148 2.81 -2.60 11.14
CA GLY A 148 2.53 -3.25 12.42
C GLY A 148 3.82 -3.54 13.18
N VAL A 149 4.60 -4.51 12.68
CA VAL A 149 5.82 -4.99 13.37
C VAL A 149 6.85 -3.87 13.52
N LEU A 150 7.10 -3.10 12.47
CA LEU A 150 8.08 -2.01 12.49
C LEU A 150 7.72 -0.95 13.54
N ILE A 151 6.45 -0.55 13.60
CA ILE A 151 5.97 0.42 14.59
C ILE A 151 6.12 -0.15 16.01
N ALA A 152 5.72 -1.42 16.23
CA ALA A 152 5.85 -2.07 17.50
C ALA A 152 7.32 -2.16 17.96
N VAL A 153 8.21 -2.56 17.06
CA VAL A 153 9.67 -2.64 17.30
C VAL A 153 10.26 -1.28 17.60
N ALA A 154 9.77 -0.20 16.99
CA ALA A 154 10.22 1.16 17.29
C ALA A 154 9.99 1.55 18.76
N GLY A 155 9.00 0.95 19.42
CA GLY A 155 8.78 1.12 20.87
C GLY A 155 9.87 0.51 21.75
N PHE A 156 10.66 -0.45 21.25
CA PHE A 156 11.73 -1.14 22.00
C PHE A 156 13.12 -0.62 21.64
N ILE A 157 13.42 -0.43 20.34
CA ILE A 157 14.76 -0.06 19.85
C ILE A 157 14.84 1.38 19.32
N GLY A 158 13.74 2.13 19.47
CA GLY A 158 13.62 3.49 18.94
C GLY A 158 13.40 3.53 17.43
N TRP A 159 12.91 4.68 16.94
CA TRP A 159 12.59 4.87 15.52
C TRP A 159 13.80 4.73 14.60
N THR A 160 14.95 5.26 15.00
CA THR A 160 16.18 5.12 14.20
C THR A 160 16.60 3.66 14.03
N GLY A 161 16.53 2.87 15.11
CA GLY A 161 16.81 1.44 15.06
C GLY A 161 15.84 0.68 14.17
N ALA A 162 14.54 0.99 14.29
CA ALA A 162 13.49 0.37 13.48
C ALA A 162 13.65 0.70 11.98
N MET A 163 13.93 1.97 11.63
CA MET A 163 14.18 2.38 10.24
C MET A 163 15.44 1.73 9.66
N ALA A 164 16.51 1.62 10.46
CA ALA A 164 17.72 0.91 10.04
C ALA A 164 17.43 -0.58 9.77
N ALA A 165 16.66 -1.24 10.64
CA ALA A 165 16.23 -2.62 10.43
C ALA A 165 15.38 -2.77 9.15
N ALA A 166 14.49 -1.82 8.88
CA ALA A 166 13.70 -1.77 7.65
C ALA A 166 14.60 -1.62 6.40
N ALA A 167 15.61 -0.73 6.45
CA ALA A 167 16.56 -0.58 5.36
C ALA A 167 17.37 -1.86 5.12
N CYS A 168 17.84 -2.52 6.17
CA CYS A 168 18.52 -3.82 6.06
C CYS A 168 17.60 -4.89 5.46
N PHE A 169 16.31 -4.89 5.82
CA PHE A 169 15.33 -5.81 5.24
C PHE A 169 15.14 -5.56 3.74
N MET A 170 15.08 -4.31 3.29
CA MET A 170 14.99 -3.97 1.87
C MET A 170 16.27 -4.39 1.11
N VAL A 171 17.46 -4.19 1.69
CA VAL A 171 18.71 -4.71 1.10
C VAL A 171 18.66 -6.23 0.97
N PHE A 172 18.17 -6.93 1.99
CA PHE A 172 17.99 -8.39 1.92
C PHE A 172 17.03 -8.79 0.80
N LEU A 173 15.90 -8.08 0.63
CA LEU A 173 14.96 -8.33 -0.47
C LEU A 173 15.60 -8.07 -1.83
N ALA A 174 16.37 -7.00 -2.00
CA ALA A 174 17.09 -6.70 -3.24
C ALA A 174 18.05 -7.83 -3.61
N LEU A 175 18.82 -8.33 -2.63
CA LEU A 175 19.74 -9.45 -2.82
C LEU A 175 18.98 -10.74 -3.15
N ALA A 176 17.91 -11.05 -2.45
CA ALA A 176 17.10 -12.24 -2.72
C ALA A 176 16.48 -12.19 -4.14
N ILE A 177 15.92 -11.04 -4.52
CA ILE A 177 15.32 -10.81 -5.84
C ILE A 177 16.37 -10.90 -6.96
N SER A 178 17.62 -10.53 -6.69
CA SER A 178 18.71 -10.65 -7.67
C SER A 178 18.95 -12.09 -8.14
N LEU A 179 18.57 -13.08 -7.34
CA LEU A 179 18.65 -14.50 -7.65
C LEU A 179 17.46 -15.02 -8.47
N ALA A 180 16.42 -14.21 -8.69
CA ALA A 180 15.25 -14.61 -9.46
C ALA A 180 15.63 -14.91 -10.92
N PRO A 181 14.98 -15.91 -11.57
CA PRO A 181 15.22 -16.21 -12.97
C PRO A 181 14.82 -15.04 -13.86
N GLU A 182 15.49 -14.85 -14.98
CA GLU A 182 14.98 -13.92 -16.01
C GLU A 182 13.72 -14.52 -16.65
N PRO A 183 12.65 -13.75 -16.83
CA PRO A 183 11.50 -14.21 -17.59
C PRO A 183 11.94 -14.55 -19.01
N LEU A 184 11.45 -15.64 -19.55
CA LEU A 184 11.66 -15.96 -20.96
C LEU A 184 11.05 -14.80 -21.77
N SER A 185 11.91 -13.98 -22.37
CA SER A 185 11.49 -12.88 -23.22
C SER A 185 10.50 -13.42 -24.25
N ILE A 186 9.24 -13.01 -24.17
CA ILE A 186 8.27 -13.32 -25.21
C ILE A 186 8.70 -12.51 -26.46
N LYS A 187 9.53 -13.15 -27.30
CA LYS A 187 9.85 -12.66 -28.64
C LYS A 187 8.54 -12.54 -29.40
N GLY A 188 8.02 -11.32 -29.53
CA GLY A 188 6.77 -11.10 -30.28
C GLY A 188 5.82 -10.10 -29.66
N ARG A 189 6.16 -9.42 -28.56
CA ARG A 189 5.35 -8.24 -28.16
C ARG A 189 5.40 -7.24 -29.30
N ALA A 190 4.24 -6.96 -29.87
CA ALA A 190 4.05 -5.84 -30.76
C ALA A 190 4.69 -4.61 -30.07
N ARG A 191 5.73 -4.06 -30.71
CA ARG A 191 6.41 -2.84 -30.28
C ARG A 191 5.31 -1.82 -30.03
N ALA A 192 5.16 -1.37 -28.78
CA ALA A 192 4.06 -0.48 -28.42
C ALA A 192 3.96 0.63 -29.45
N GLN A 193 2.82 0.69 -30.12
CA GLN A 193 2.41 1.88 -30.84
C GLN A 193 2.68 3.06 -29.93
N SER A 194 3.03 4.22 -30.43
CA SER A 194 3.57 5.34 -29.69
C SER A 194 2.99 5.48 -28.25
N LEU A 195 3.82 5.88 -27.29
CA LEU A 195 3.44 6.07 -25.87
C LEU A 195 2.09 6.80 -25.73
N ALA A 196 1.88 7.82 -26.58
CA ALA A 196 0.63 8.58 -26.66
C ALA A 196 -0.58 7.72 -27.02
N GLN A 197 -0.44 6.74 -27.90
CA GLN A 197 -1.53 5.84 -28.31
C GLN A 197 -1.84 4.81 -27.21
N ALA A 198 -0.84 4.32 -26.50
CA ALA A 198 -1.02 3.39 -25.40
C ALA A 198 -1.84 4.00 -24.24
N ILE A 199 -1.72 5.30 -24.00
CA ILE A 199 -2.50 6.04 -22.99
C ILE A 199 -3.84 6.52 -23.56
N ALA A 200 -3.84 7.09 -24.75
CA ALA A 200 -5.02 7.75 -25.30
C ALA A 200 -6.13 6.76 -25.72
N THR A 201 -5.77 5.55 -26.18
CA THR A 201 -6.75 4.59 -26.68
C THR A 201 -7.72 4.09 -25.59
N PRO A 202 -7.26 3.62 -24.42
CA PRO A 202 -8.15 3.20 -23.33
C PRO A 202 -9.02 4.36 -22.83
N LEU A 203 -8.45 5.56 -22.69
CA LEU A 203 -9.20 6.74 -22.22
C LEU A 203 -10.29 7.15 -23.20
N LYS A 204 -10.00 7.16 -24.52
CA LYS A 204 -11.00 7.45 -25.54
C LYS A 204 -12.13 6.41 -25.55
N GLN A 205 -11.79 5.13 -25.42
CA GLN A 205 -12.79 4.06 -25.37
C GLN A 205 -13.68 4.16 -24.14
N PHE A 206 -13.11 4.54 -22.99
CA PHE A 206 -13.86 4.72 -21.75
C PHE A 206 -14.77 5.95 -21.83
N TYR A 207 -14.26 7.07 -22.38
CA TYR A 207 -15.03 8.29 -22.60
C TYR A 207 -16.20 8.08 -23.56
N ALA A 208 -16.00 7.27 -24.61
CA ALA A 208 -17.01 6.98 -25.64
C ALA A 208 -18.19 6.14 -25.12
N LYS A 209 -18.05 5.45 -23.97
CA LYS A 209 -19.11 4.56 -23.42
C LYS A 209 -20.30 5.30 -22.78
N GLY A 210 -20.30 6.63 -22.72
CA GLY A 210 -21.33 7.39 -22.00
C GLY A 210 -21.23 7.24 -20.48
N GLY A 211 -21.74 8.22 -19.73
CA GLY A 211 -21.67 8.17 -18.26
C GLY A 211 -20.28 8.35 -17.62
N PHE A 212 -19.26 8.64 -18.42
CA PHE A 212 -17.88 8.81 -17.97
C PHE A 212 -17.77 9.70 -16.71
N TRP A 213 -18.38 10.88 -16.75
CA TRP A 213 -18.32 11.83 -15.65
C TRP A 213 -19.01 11.32 -14.37
N ALA A 214 -20.14 10.63 -14.53
CA ALA A 214 -20.85 10.05 -13.39
C ALA A 214 -20.02 8.93 -12.73
N VAL A 215 -19.38 8.08 -13.53
CA VAL A 215 -18.49 7.02 -13.02
C VAL A 215 -17.25 7.62 -12.38
N MET A 216 -16.63 8.64 -12.99
CA MET A 216 -15.49 9.35 -12.40
C MET A 216 -15.84 10.00 -11.06
N LEU A 217 -16.96 10.70 -11.02
CA LEU A 217 -17.44 11.35 -9.78
C LEU A 217 -17.74 10.32 -8.70
N PHE A 218 -18.38 9.20 -9.07
CA PHE A 218 -18.64 8.10 -8.15
C PHE A 218 -17.33 7.53 -7.56
N ILE A 219 -16.34 7.22 -8.41
CA ILE A 219 -15.04 6.67 -7.96
C ILE A 219 -14.35 7.65 -7.01
N LEU A 220 -14.36 8.94 -7.32
CA LEU A 220 -13.75 9.97 -6.50
C LEU A 220 -14.45 10.10 -5.14
N LEU A 221 -15.78 10.17 -5.12
CA LEU A 221 -16.55 10.39 -3.90
C LEU A 221 -16.63 9.15 -3.02
N PHE A 222 -16.68 7.96 -3.61
CA PHE A 222 -16.89 6.70 -2.90
C PHE A 222 -15.75 6.39 -1.90
N LYS A 223 -14.51 6.75 -2.25
CA LYS A 223 -13.34 6.46 -1.43
C LYS A 223 -12.70 7.69 -0.77
N ILE A 224 -13.23 8.88 -0.98
CA ILE A 224 -12.61 10.12 -0.48
C ILE A 224 -12.50 10.14 1.05
N GLY A 225 -13.52 9.63 1.74
CA GLY A 225 -13.52 9.53 3.21
C GLY A 225 -12.41 8.62 3.73
N ASP A 226 -12.25 7.45 3.14
CA ASP A 226 -11.23 6.48 3.54
C ASP A 226 -9.81 7.02 3.29
N TYR A 227 -9.58 7.62 2.12
CA TYR A 227 -8.27 8.21 1.80
C TYR A 227 -7.92 9.40 2.68
N ALA A 228 -8.91 10.19 3.08
CA ALA A 228 -8.70 11.31 4.01
C ALA A 228 -8.38 10.82 5.43
N LEU A 229 -9.03 9.74 5.88
CA LEU A 229 -8.85 9.19 7.22
C LEU A 229 -7.61 8.31 7.35
N ALA A 230 -7.20 7.63 6.29
CA ALA A 230 -6.13 6.63 6.34
C ALA A 230 -4.84 7.11 7.05
N PRO A 231 -4.22 8.26 6.70
CA PRO A 231 -3.02 8.74 7.39
C PRO A 231 -3.31 9.24 8.81
N MET A 232 -4.57 9.63 9.10
CA MET A 232 -4.98 10.19 10.39
C MET A 232 -5.34 9.11 11.42
N ALA A 233 -5.83 7.95 10.99
CA ALA A 233 -6.33 6.91 11.86
C ALA A 233 -5.28 6.42 12.87
N LYS A 234 -4.04 6.19 12.44
CA LYS A 234 -2.95 5.79 13.34
C LYS A 234 -2.39 6.96 14.14
N ALA A 235 -2.31 8.16 13.56
CA ALA A 235 -1.89 9.37 14.26
C ALA A 235 -2.85 9.74 15.40
N PHE A 236 -4.16 9.51 15.22
CA PHE A 236 -5.17 9.68 16.25
C PHE A 236 -4.85 8.88 17.53
N TRP A 237 -4.38 7.64 17.40
CA TRP A 237 -4.02 6.83 18.56
C TRP A 237 -2.75 7.33 19.27
N VAL A 238 -1.84 8.00 18.56
CA VAL A 238 -0.70 8.71 19.20
C VAL A 238 -1.22 9.85 20.07
N ASP A 239 -2.18 10.64 19.57
CA ASP A 239 -2.80 11.75 20.33
C ASP A 239 -3.58 11.24 21.56
N ARG A 240 -4.06 10.02 21.51
CA ARG A 240 -4.72 9.34 22.64
C ARG A 240 -3.73 8.68 23.59
N HIS A 241 -2.42 8.98 23.46
CA HIS A 241 -1.31 8.51 24.32
C HIS A 241 -1.08 6.99 24.31
N PHE A 242 -1.46 6.29 23.24
CA PHE A 242 -1.11 4.89 23.07
C PHE A 242 0.35 4.74 22.65
N THR A 243 1.00 3.67 23.13
CA THR A 243 2.40 3.38 22.83
C THR A 243 2.59 2.90 21.39
N PRO A 244 3.80 3.04 20.81
CA PRO A 244 4.09 2.49 19.47
C PRO A 244 3.78 0.99 19.38
N PHE A 245 4.04 0.24 20.45
CA PHE A 245 3.72 -1.20 20.51
C PHE A 245 2.21 -1.47 20.34
N GLN A 246 1.36 -0.73 21.05
CA GLN A 246 -0.09 -0.87 20.95
C GLN A 246 -0.60 -0.47 19.59
N ILE A 247 -0.05 0.62 19.00
CA ILE A 247 -0.41 1.10 17.66
C ILE A 247 0.05 0.11 16.59
N GLY A 248 1.24 -0.45 16.69
CA GLY A 248 1.72 -1.48 15.79
C GLY A 248 0.90 -2.77 15.87
N LEU A 249 0.58 -3.21 17.09
CA LEU A 249 -0.19 -4.44 17.31
C LEU A 249 -1.64 -4.29 16.86
N VAL A 250 -2.36 -3.25 17.31
CA VAL A 250 -3.80 -3.15 17.11
C VAL A 250 -4.12 -2.64 15.71
N PRO A 251 -3.95 -1.35 15.34
CA PRO A 251 -4.26 -0.91 13.98
C PRO A 251 -3.30 -1.47 12.92
N GLY A 252 -2.03 -1.71 13.27
CA GLY A 252 -1.02 -2.18 12.31
C GLY A 252 -1.11 -3.67 11.97
N THR A 253 -1.57 -4.51 12.89
CA THR A 253 -1.63 -5.97 12.71
C THR A 253 -3.05 -6.49 12.76
N VAL A 254 -3.78 -6.27 13.86
CA VAL A 254 -5.17 -6.74 14.00
C VAL A 254 -6.08 -6.05 12.99
N GLY A 255 -5.88 -4.75 12.73
CA GLY A 255 -6.62 -4.02 11.70
C GLY A 255 -6.44 -4.62 10.31
N VAL A 256 -5.19 -4.91 9.90
CA VAL A 256 -4.93 -5.52 8.59
C VAL A 256 -5.57 -6.92 8.49
N ALA A 257 -5.49 -7.72 9.55
CA ALA A 257 -6.17 -9.02 9.60
C ALA A 257 -7.70 -8.87 9.49
N GLY A 258 -8.27 -7.86 10.18
CA GLY A 258 -9.68 -7.51 10.08
C GLY A 258 -10.10 -7.13 8.64
N THR A 259 -9.29 -6.34 7.95
CA THR A 259 -9.53 -5.97 6.54
C THR A 259 -9.53 -7.21 5.63
N ILE A 260 -8.61 -8.15 5.84
CA ILE A 260 -8.58 -9.42 5.08
C ILE A 260 -9.87 -10.22 5.31
N LEU A 261 -10.29 -10.38 6.55
CA LEU A 261 -11.53 -11.08 6.89
C LEU A 261 -12.75 -10.39 6.28
N GLY A 262 -12.80 -9.05 6.37
CA GLY A 262 -13.85 -8.25 5.75
C GLY A 262 -13.91 -8.44 4.24
N ALA A 263 -12.78 -8.40 3.54
CA ALA A 263 -12.70 -8.59 2.10
C ALA A 263 -13.17 -9.99 1.67
N LEU A 264 -12.79 -11.04 2.41
CA LEU A 264 -13.24 -12.40 2.14
C LEU A 264 -14.77 -12.56 2.32
N LEU A 265 -15.32 -11.97 3.39
CA LEU A 265 -16.75 -11.95 3.63
C LEU A 265 -17.50 -11.12 2.59
N GLY A 266 -16.94 -9.95 2.23
CA GLY A 266 -17.48 -9.07 1.19
C GLY A 266 -17.59 -9.76 -0.16
N GLY A 267 -16.53 -10.44 -0.61
CA GLY A 267 -16.54 -11.23 -1.84
C GLY A 267 -17.64 -12.30 -1.86
N LYS A 268 -17.85 -12.98 -0.72
CA LYS A 268 -18.95 -13.97 -0.58
C LYS A 268 -20.34 -13.30 -0.61
N LEU A 269 -20.49 -12.13 -0.02
CA LEU A 269 -21.75 -11.39 -0.02
C LEU A 269 -22.06 -10.83 -1.41
N ILE A 270 -21.07 -10.30 -2.11
CA ILE A 270 -21.20 -9.81 -3.50
C ILE A 270 -21.69 -10.93 -4.42
N SER A 271 -21.13 -12.14 -4.27
CA SER A 271 -21.56 -13.28 -5.10
C SER A 271 -23.02 -13.72 -4.85
N ARG A 272 -23.58 -13.40 -3.66
CA ARG A 272 -24.99 -13.73 -3.31
C ARG A 272 -25.97 -12.61 -3.64
N TRP A 273 -25.61 -11.35 -3.39
CA TRP A 273 -26.52 -10.19 -3.49
C TRP A 273 -26.39 -9.47 -4.83
N GLY A 274 -25.37 -9.79 -5.62
CA GLY A 274 -24.98 -9.04 -6.81
C GLY A 274 -24.27 -7.72 -6.47
N ILE A 275 -23.52 -7.24 -7.45
CA ILE A 275 -22.62 -6.07 -7.28
C ILE A 275 -23.39 -4.81 -6.84
N PHE A 276 -24.56 -4.56 -7.43
CA PHE A 276 -25.32 -3.31 -7.16
C PHE A 276 -25.80 -3.23 -5.70
N HIS A 277 -26.42 -4.28 -5.18
CA HIS A 277 -26.90 -4.29 -3.79
C HIS A 277 -25.74 -4.31 -2.80
N ALA A 278 -24.70 -5.09 -3.08
CA ALA A 278 -23.52 -5.14 -2.24
C ALA A 278 -22.83 -3.79 -2.15
N LEU A 279 -22.70 -3.06 -3.25
CA LEU A 279 -22.07 -1.74 -3.29
C LEU A 279 -22.75 -0.75 -2.32
N TRP A 280 -24.08 -0.69 -2.31
CA TRP A 280 -24.83 0.20 -1.43
C TRP A 280 -24.76 -0.23 0.03
N ILE A 281 -24.96 -1.52 0.31
CA ILE A 281 -25.03 -2.03 1.69
C ILE A 281 -23.63 -2.01 2.31
N LEU A 282 -22.62 -2.57 1.64
CA LEU A 282 -21.27 -2.67 2.19
C LEU A 282 -20.56 -1.31 2.21
N GLY A 283 -20.78 -0.48 1.18
CA GLY A 283 -20.29 0.91 1.18
C GLY A 283 -20.95 1.75 2.26
N GLY A 284 -22.25 1.57 2.50
CA GLY A 284 -22.95 2.22 3.61
C GLY A 284 -22.43 1.79 4.98
N LEU A 285 -22.19 0.49 5.19
CA LEU A 285 -21.56 -0.04 6.41
C LEU A 285 -20.15 0.55 6.62
N GLN A 286 -19.35 0.65 5.56
CA GLN A 286 -18.03 1.26 5.63
C GLN A 286 -18.12 2.75 6.02
N ALA A 287 -19.03 3.52 5.44
CA ALA A 287 -19.21 4.93 5.80
C ALA A 287 -19.64 5.10 7.26
N ILE A 288 -20.56 4.25 7.75
CA ILE A 288 -21.03 4.28 9.15
C ILE A 288 -19.94 3.84 10.12
N SER A 289 -19.09 2.87 9.75
CA SER A 289 -18.02 2.38 10.62
C SER A 289 -17.03 3.46 11.02
N ASN A 290 -16.81 4.47 10.19
CA ASN A 290 -15.95 5.61 10.51
C ASN A 290 -16.46 6.42 11.72
N LEU A 291 -17.77 6.37 12.03
CA LEU A 291 -18.34 7.01 13.22
C LEU A 291 -17.84 6.42 14.53
N VAL A 292 -17.26 5.22 14.50
CA VAL A 292 -16.64 4.61 15.69
C VAL A 292 -15.44 5.43 16.18
N TYR A 293 -14.72 6.09 15.26
CA TYR A 293 -13.65 7.02 15.66
C TYR A 293 -14.19 8.29 16.35
N VAL A 294 -15.38 8.74 15.98
CA VAL A 294 -16.06 9.84 16.69
C VAL A 294 -16.39 9.40 18.12
N LEU A 295 -16.90 8.18 18.29
CA LEU A 295 -17.17 7.62 19.62
C LEU A 295 -15.87 7.45 20.42
N ALA A 296 -14.80 6.95 19.79
CA ALA A 296 -13.50 6.82 20.42
C ALA A 296 -12.91 8.19 20.83
N ALA A 297 -13.17 9.26 20.07
CA ALA A 297 -12.74 10.61 20.40
C ALA A 297 -13.52 11.20 21.59
N ALA A 298 -14.80 10.86 21.72
CA ALA A 298 -15.69 11.37 22.77
C ALA A 298 -15.57 10.61 24.10
N THR A 299 -14.91 9.46 24.11
CA THR A 299 -14.76 8.60 25.31
C THR A 299 -13.34 8.66 25.87
N GLU A 300 -13.17 8.27 27.14
CA GLU A 300 -11.86 8.11 27.75
C GLU A 300 -11.01 7.06 27.00
N PRO A 301 -9.68 7.31 26.84
CA PRO A 301 -8.79 6.36 26.17
C PRO A 301 -8.80 5.00 26.89
N SER A 302 -9.19 3.95 26.17
CA SER A 302 -9.14 2.58 26.67
C SER A 302 -8.71 1.61 25.57
N SER A 303 -7.97 0.58 25.94
CA SER A 303 -7.58 -0.48 25.00
C SER A 303 -8.80 -1.16 24.37
N ALA A 304 -9.87 -1.37 25.15
CA ALA A 304 -11.10 -1.96 24.63
C ALA A 304 -11.72 -1.12 23.52
N MET A 305 -11.79 0.21 23.67
CA MET A 305 -12.27 1.13 22.63
C MET A 305 -11.37 1.13 21.41
N MET A 306 -10.05 1.08 21.59
CA MET A 306 -9.10 0.97 20.49
C MET A 306 -9.33 -0.30 19.67
N TYR A 307 -9.43 -1.47 20.32
CA TYR A 307 -9.74 -2.73 19.64
C TYR A 307 -11.09 -2.66 18.92
N ALA A 308 -12.13 -2.17 19.58
CA ALA A 308 -13.47 -2.08 18.98
C ALA A 308 -13.47 -1.17 17.73
N ALA A 309 -12.88 0.02 17.83
CA ALA A 309 -12.83 0.96 16.73
C ALA A 309 -12.04 0.39 15.54
N VAL A 310 -10.86 -0.16 15.78
CA VAL A 310 -10.01 -0.71 14.73
C VAL A 310 -10.63 -1.94 14.08
N ILE A 311 -11.22 -2.86 14.84
CA ILE A 311 -11.82 -4.08 14.27
C ILE A 311 -13.05 -3.72 13.43
N VAL A 312 -13.94 -2.87 13.95
CA VAL A 312 -15.17 -2.48 13.25
C VAL A 312 -14.81 -1.76 11.93
N GLU A 313 -13.93 -0.75 11.99
CA GLU A 313 -13.52 -0.01 10.80
C GLU A 313 -12.81 -0.93 9.79
N ALA A 314 -11.85 -1.75 10.25
CA ALA A 314 -11.07 -2.62 9.37
C ALA A 314 -11.94 -3.70 8.68
N VAL A 315 -12.87 -4.33 9.41
CA VAL A 315 -13.78 -5.32 8.82
C VAL A 315 -14.74 -4.66 7.84
N CYS A 316 -15.35 -3.53 8.19
CA CYS A 316 -16.24 -2.79 7.30
C CYS A 316 -15.50 -2.22 6.09
N GLY A 317 -14.29 -1.69 6.28
CA GLY A 317 -13.41 -1.26 5.20
C GLY A 317 -13.04 -2.39 4.25
N GLY A 318 -12.77 -3.58 4.80
CA GLY A 318 -12.55 -4.80 4.02
C GLY A 318 -13.79 -5.23 3.21
N LEU A 319 -14.97 -5.19 3.82
CA LEU A 319 -16.24 -5.46 3.13
C LEU A 319 -16.47 -4.52 1.94
N GLY A 320 -16.19 -3.22 2.10
CA GLY A 320 -16.36 -2.21 1.06
C GLY A 320 -15.28 -2.21 -0.03
N THR A 321 -14.18 -2.96 0.15
CA THR A 321 -13.10 -3.09 -0.84
C THR A 321 -13.14 -4.40 -1.62
N ALA A 322 -14.05 -5.32 -1.27
CA ALA A 322 -14.25 -6.60 -1.97
C ALA A 322 -14.93 -6.40 -3.32
#